data_57256896db3cfbd9a6e93921eff8e08c
#
_entry.id   57256896db3cfbd9a6e93921eff8e08c
#
_cell.length_a   1.000
_cell.length_b   1.000
_cell.length_c   1.000
_cell.angle_alpha   90.00
_cell.angle_beta   90.00
_cell.angle_gamma   90.00
#
_symmetry.space_group_name_H-M   'P 1'
#
loop_
_entity.id
_entity.type
_entity.pdbx_description
1 polymer ?
#
loop_
_entity_poly.entity_id
_entity_poly.type
_entity_poly.pdbx_seq_one_letter_code
_entity_poly.pdbx_strand_id
1 'polypeptide(L)'
;MASGTRKAARRPGAAPKAELIDEIVLGGERVQVRGLDLPLDEVELDPANPRLANTVALSGPAGGPELQTYLQDQLWSDPDVRALYTSVRENRGLVERIIVRANGVVAEGNCRTVVYRKLRATFPNDPLWASIPARVLPANITQKQIAILLGELHVGGKNQWIPFEKAGHIHELFSKHGLTQDEIAKLLHTSKTAVNHNIHAFGAMKERYLPKYPGPGATRKFSYFLELYKNPPLRDWVKSDPAALGHFVEWVGSEKIGKGASVRALDKIISNPAALKAFDKGGMAAAQPILMRDSPELSSPLLKLMVEMTRAIEEARLDDIARVRSDKAGGARAIVQDLKSSLEKFAELCGGL
;
A
#
# COMPACT_ATOMS: atom_id res chain seq x y z
N MET A 1 48.58 -34.03 37.53
CA MET A 1 47.68 -32.86 37.79
C MET A 1 46.65 -32.84 36.69
N ALA A 2 45.44 -33.29 37.01
CA ALA A 2 44.34 -33.42 36.03
C ALA A 2 43.48 -32.15 36.12
N SER A 3 43.44 -31.40 35.02
CA SER A 3 42.56 -30.23 34.82
C SER A 3 41.16 -30.69 34.40
N GLY A 4 40.23 -30.66 35.36
CA GLY A 4 38.81 -30.98 35.09
C GLY A 4 38.07 -29.80 34.48
N THR A 5 37.69 -29.89 33.24
CA THR A 5 36.76 -28.99 32.56
C THR A 5 35.35 -29.17 33.10
N ARG A 6 34.85 -28.22 33.88
CA ARG A 6 33.45 -28.15 34.33
C ARG A 6 32.54 -27.85 33.12
N LYS A 7 31.76 -28.85 32.71
CA LYS A 7 30.61 -28.69 31.83
C LYS A 7 29.58 -27.77 32.50
N ALA A 8 29.30 -26.63 31.90
CA ALA A 8 28.19 -25.74 32.32
C ALA A 8 26.86 -26.47 32.18
N ALA A 9 26.17 -26.59 33.30
CA ALA A 9 24.83 -27.18 33.35
C ALA A 9 23.83 -26.30 32.56
N ARG A 10 23.18 -26.87 31.54
CA ARG A 10 22.02 -26.29 30.88
C ARG A 10 20.94 -26.07 31.96
N ARG A 11 20.47 -24.83 32.11
CA ARG A 11 19.25 -24.54 32.88
C ARG A 11 18.09 -25.26 32.24
N PRO A 12 17.14 -25.84 32.99
CA PRO A 12 15.96 -26.46 32.45
C PRO A 12 15.10 -25.39 31.77
N GLY A 13 15.02 -25.43 30.45
CA GLY A 13 14.07 -24.64 29.66
C GLY A 13 12.65 -25.04 30.04
N ALA A 14 11.73 -24.08 30.08
CA ALA A 14 10.31 -24.32 30.23
C ALA A 14 9.90 -25.42 29.23
N ALA A 15 9.06 -26.37 29.71
CA ALA A 15 8.55 -27.46 28.88
C ALA A 15 7.95 -26.88 27.59
N PRO A 16 8.21 -27.47 26.40
CA PRO A 16 7.62 -27.00 25.17
C PRO A 16 6.10 -27.03 25.34
N LYS A 17 5.43 -25.87 25.12
CA LYS A 17 3.98 -25.84 25.00
C LYS A 17 3.58 -26.81 23.91
N ALA A 18 2.49 -27.55 24.14
CA ALA A 18 2.00 -28.57 23.22
C ALA A 18 1.94 -28.01 21.78
N GLU A 19 2.54 -28.72 20.85
CA GLU A 19 2.47 -28.45 19.42
C GLU A 19 1.01 -28.52 18.98
N LEU A 20 0.46 -27.40 18.50
CA LEU A 20 -0.89 -27.35 17.95
C LEU A 20 -0.81 -27.60 16.45
N ILE A 21 -1.47 -28.66 15.97
CA ILE A 21 -1.72 -28.82 14.55
C ILE A 21 -2.86 -27.87 14.20
N ASP A 22 -2.58 -26.92 13.32
CA ASP A 22 -3.54 -25.93 12.82
C ASP A 22 -3.65 -26.06 11.29
N GLU A 23 -4.65 -25.48 10.68
CA GLU A 23 -4.84 -25.50 9.24
C GLU A 23 -4.92 -24.09 8.69
N ILE A 24 -4.32 -23.85 7.53
CA ILE A 24 -4.53 -22.64 6.73
C ILE A 24 -5.07 -23.00 5.37
N VAL A 25 -5.89 -22.14 4.79
CA VAL A 25 -6.30 -22.28 3.38
C VAL A 25 -5.25 -21.58 2.52
N LEU A 26 -4.79 -22.24 1.49
CA LEU A 26 -3.72 -21.79 0.61
C LEU A 26 -4.11 -22.09 -0.85
N GLY A 27 -4.52 -21.06 -1.59
CA GLY A 27 -4.97 -21.24 -2.97
C GLY A 27 -6.15 -22.21 -3.11
N GLY A 28 -7.03 -22.24 -2.12
CA GLY A 28 -8.19 -23.15 -2.06
C GLY A 28 -7.92 -24.52 -1.45
N GLU A 29 -6.67 -24.87 -1.13
CA GLU A 29 -6.29 -26.14 -0.48
C GLU A 29 -6.07 -25.94 1.02
N ARG A 30 -6.42 -26.95 1.82
CA ARG A 30 -6.12 -26.96 3.27
C ARG A 30 -4.73 -27.50 3.49
N VAL A 31 -3.88 -26.72 4.14
CA VAL A 31 -2.50 -27.06 4.47
C VAL A 31 -2.35 -27.12 5.98
N GLN A 32 -1.87 -28.26 6.47
CA GLN A 32 -1.54 -28.39 7.90
C GLN A 32 -0.30 -27.58 8.25
N VAL A 33 -0.36 -26.81 9.31
CA VAL A 33 0.72 -26.00 9.84
C VAL A 33 0.92 -26.29 11.33
N ARG A 34 2.15 -26.11 11.82
CA ARG A 34 2.46 -26.29 13.24
C ARG A 34 2.35 -24.96 13.97
N GLY A 35 1.48 -24.92 14.99
CA GLY A 35 1.36 -23.80 15.89
C GLY A 35 2.40 -23.90 17.02
N LEU A 36 3.39 -23.02 17.05
CA LEU A 36 4.50 -23.01 18.01
C LEU A 36 4.70 -21.59 18.57
N ASP A 37 5.35 -21.52 19.74
CA ASP A 37 5.94 -20.28 20.25
C ASP A 37 7.43 -20.32 19.90
N LEU A 38 7.85 -19.58 18.87
CA LEU A 38 9.24 -19.58 18.36
C LEU A 38 10.11 -18.59 19.15
N PRO A 39 11.33 -18.97 19.55
CA PRO A 39 12.31 -18.01 20.06
C PRO A 39 12.54 -16.88 19.07
N LEU A 40 12.54 -15.62 19.52
CA LEU A 40 12.72 -14.47 18.64
C LEU A 40 14.04 -14.47 17.88
N ASP A 41 15.06 -15.14 18.41
CA ASP A 41 16.38 -15.25 17.79
C ASP A 41 16.40 -16.25 16.62
N GLU A 42 15.36 -17.09 16.50
CA GLU A 42 15.17 -18.05 15.39
C GLU A 42 14.25 -17.50 14.27
N VAL A 43 13.78 -16.25 14.41
CA VAL A 43 12.84 -15.63 13.49
C VAL A 43 13.51 -14.47 12.75
N GLU A 44 13.55 -14.53 11.43
CA GLU A 44 14.11 -13.50 10.55
C GLU A 44 13.03 -12.75 9.78
N LEU A 45 13.20 -11.43 9.64
CA LEU A 45 12.33 -10.59 8.80
C LEU A 45 12.57 -10.92 7.31
N ASP A 46 11.50 -10.92 6.53
CA ASP A 46 11.57 -11.18 5.08
C ASP A 46 11.91 -9.89 4.31
N PRO A 47 13.08 -9.80 3.66
CA PRO A 47 13.45 -8.66 2.82
C PRO A 47 12.57 -8.54 1.55
N ALA A 48 11.93 -9.64 1.12
CA ALA A 48 11.00 -9.64 -0.02
C ALA A 48 9.58 -9.19 0.37
N ASN A 49 9.34 -8.84 1.65
CA ASN A 49 8.05 -8.31 2.07
C ASN A 49 7.67 -7.08 1.23
N PRO A 50 6.45 -6.99 0.66
CA PRO A 50 6.04 -5.89 -0.23
C PRO A 50 6.23 -4.48 0.33
N ARG A 51 6.11 -4.30 1.66
CA ARG A 51 6.39 -3.00 2.32
C ARG A 51 7.85 -2.59 2.25
N LEU A 52 8.76 -3.55 2.18
CA LEU A 52 10.20 -3.35 2.32
C LEU A 52 10.95 -3.56 1.01
N ALA A 53 10.45 -4.41 0.13
CA ALA A 53 11.16 -4.87 -1.06
C ALA A 53 11.71 -3.74 -1.94
N ASN A 54 10.94 -2.67 -2.14
CA ASN A 54 11.39 -1.52 -2.92
C ASN A 54 12.47 -0.70 -2.18
N THR A 55 12.33 -0.49 -0.88
CA THR A 55 13.30 0.25 -0.08
C THR A 55 14.60 -0.53 0.06
N VAL A 56 14.51 -1.84 0.24
CA VAL A 56 15.68 -2.74 0.25
C VAL A 56 16.39 -2.72 -1.09
N ALA A 57 15.66 -2.80 -2.20
CA ALA A 57 16.26 -2.78 -3.54
C ALA A 57 16.97 -1.47 -3.88
N LEU A 58 16.53 -0.34 -3.30
CA LEU A 58 17.10 0.98 -3.56
C LEU A 58 18.29 1.32 -2.66
N SER A 59 18.26 0.93 -1.38
CA SER A 59 19.21 1.40 -0.38
C SER A 59 19.50 0.41 0.76
N GLY A 60 19.02 -0.83 0.67
CA GLY A 60 19.22 -1.83 1.70
C GLY A 60 20.62 -2.47 1.65
N PRO A 61 21.16 -2.92 2.80
CA PRO A 61 22.36 -3.75 2.86
C PRO A 61 22.19 -5.07 2.10
N ALA A 62 23.30 -5.66 1.65
CA ALA A 62 23.29 -6.88 0.84
C ALA A 62 22.76 -8.13 1.57
N GLY A 63 22.83 -8.17 2.92
CA GLY A 63 22.37 -9.32 3.71
C GLY A 63 22.85 -9.32 5.16
N GLY A 64 22.62 -10.43 5.85
CA GLY A 64 23.12 -10.66 7.21
C GLY A 64 22.46 -9.82 8.30
N PRO A 65 23.12 -9.66 9.48
CA PRO A 65 22.56 -8.92 10.62
C PRO A 65 22.27 -7.45 10.31
N GLU A 66 23.06 -6.82 9.45
CA GLU A 66 22.86 -5.43 9.02
C GLU A 66 21.53 -5.26 8.27
N LEU A 67 21.20 -6.22 7.39
CA LEU A 67 19.91 -6.22 6.70
C LEU A 67 18.76 -6.37 7.70
N GLN A 68 18.86 -7.29 8.66
CA GLN A 68 17.81 -7.48 9.68
C GLN A 68 17.59 -6.22 10.53
N THR A 69 18.67 -5.51 10.90
CA THR A 69 18.58 -4.23 11.60
C THR A 69 17.91 -3.17 10.73
N TYR A 70 18.34 -3.05 9.49
CA TYR A 70 17.76 -2.12 8.52
C TYR A 70 16.25 -2.36 8.33
N LEU A 71 15.83 -3.61 8.10
CA LEU A 71 14.41 -3.98 7.96
C LEU A 71 13.60 -3.61 9.21
N GLN A 72 14.16 -3.89 10.39
CA GLN A 72 13.53 -3.54 11.66
C GLN A 72 13.33 -2.03 11.82
N ASP A 73 14.33 -1.22 11.48
CA ASP A 73 14.28 0.22 11.62
C ASP A 73 13.32 0.85 10.59
N GLN A 74 13.29 0.33 9.35
CA GLN A 74 12.33 0.75 8.33
C GLN A 74 10.89 0.50 8.81
N LEU A 75 10.58 -0.69 9.29
CA LEU A 75 9.24 -1.01 9.81
C LEU A 75 8.92 -0.21 11.09
N TRP A 76 9.89 0.00 11.97
CA TRP A 76 9.68 0.77 13.20
C TRP A 76 9.43 2.27 12.94
N SER A 77 9.90 2.81 11.84
CA SER A 77 9.63 4.20 11.44
C SER A 77 8.16 4.46 11.14
N ASP A 78 7.38 3.43 10.80
CA ASP A 78 5.96 3.51 10.49
C ASP A 78 5.13 3.79 11.77
N PRO A 79 4.31 4.86 11.79
CA PRO A 79 3.41 5.17 12.90
C PRO A 79 2.44 4.03 13.25
N ASP A 80 1.98 3.27 12.26
CA ASP A 80 1.04 2.17 12.48
C ASP A 80 1.72 1.01 13.23
N VAL A 81 3.02 0.78 13.01
CA VAL A 81 3.79 -0.23 13.74
C VAL A 81 3.99 0.22 15.20
N ARG A 82 4.16 1.51 15.46
CA ARG A 82 4.21 2.05 16.82
C ARG A 82 2.88 1.96 17.54
N ALA A 83 1.76 2.19 16.83
CA ALA A 83 0.43 1.96 17.39
C ALA A 83 0.19 0.48 17.72
N LEU A 84 0.65 -0.43 16.84
CA LEU A 84 0.60 -1.87 17.08
C LEU A 84 1.42 -2.28 18.33
N TYR A 85 2.58 -1.65 18.59
CA TYR A 85 3.38 -1.89 19.79
C TYR A 85 2.56 -1.63 21.06
N THR A 86 1.83 -0.52 21.12
CA THR A 86 0.97 -0.18 22.27
C THR A 86 -0.12 -1.24 22.45
N SER A 87 -0.81 -1.61 21.39
CA SER A 87 -1.87 -2.62 21.41
C SER A 87 -1.36 -4.00 21.87
N VAL A 88 -0.24 -4.47 21.32
CA VAL A 88 0.34 -5.78 21.68
C VAL A 88 0.80 -5.80 23.13
N ARG A 89 1.39 -4.70 23.62
CA ARG A 89 1.82 -4.56 25.02
C ARG A 89 0.62 -4.62 25.96
N GLU A 90 -0.45 -3.89 25.68
CA GLU A 90 -1.67 -3.81 26.51
C GLU A 90 -2.41 -5.15 26.53
N ASN A 91 -2.55 -5.80 25.39
CA ASN A 91 -3.17 -7.12 25.26
C ASN A 91 -2.29 -8.26 25.79
N ARG A 92 -1.02 -7.98 26.14
CA ARG A 92 -0.02 -8.96 26.57
C ARG A 92 0.13 -10.13 25.58
N GLY A 93 0.09 -9.84 24.29
CA GLY A 93 0.27 -10.85 23.24
C GLY A 93 -0.36 -10.47 21.91
N LEU A 94 -0.26 -11.39 20.95
CA LEU A 94 -0.86 -11.27 19.62
C LEU A 94 -2.26 -11.89 19.60
N VAL A 95 -3.17 -11.23 18.91
CA VAL A 95 -4.50 -11.80 18.56
C VAL A 95 -4.33 -12.88 17.49
N GLU A 96 -3.46 -12.63 16.51
CA GLU A 96 -3.17 -13.56 15.40
C GLU A 96 -1.71 -13.94 15.39
N ARG A 97 -1.42 -15.24 15.25
CA ARG A 97 -0.07 -15.78 15.11
C ARG A 97 0.59 -15.24 13.84
N ILE A 98 1.91 -15.05 13.86
CA ILE A 98 2.67 -14.82 12.63
C ILE A 98 2.76 -16.10 11.79
N ILE A 99 3.06 -15.97 10.51
CA ILE A 99 3.30 -17.12 9.62
C ILE A 99 4.79 -17.13 9.26
N VAL A 100 5.45 -18.26 9.54
CA VAL A 100 6.90 -18.41 9.37
C VAL A 100 7.17 -19.59 8.46
N ARG A 101 8.13 -19.45 7.56
CA ARG A 101 8.63 -20.55 6.72
C ARG A 101 9.43 -21.54 7.57
N ALA A 102 9.60 -22.76 7.09
CA ALA A 102 10.37 -23.79 7.80
C ALA A 102 11.83 -23.38 8.12
N ASN A 103 12.38 -22.41 7.40
CA ASN A 103 13.73 -21.87 7.62
C ASN A 103 13.78 -20.67 8.58
N GLY A 104 12.70 -20.34 9.28
CA GLY A 104 12.65 -19.23 10.23
C GLY A 104 12.32 -17.85 9.64
N VAL A 105 12.24 -17.71 8.30
CA VAL A 105 11.90 -16.42 7.67
C VAL A 105 10.40 -16.16 7.75
N VAL A 106 10.03 -14.97 8.22
CA VAL A 106 8.62 -14.55 8.35
C VAL A 106 7.98 -14.39 6.99
N ALA A 107 7.00 -15.22 6.67
CA ALA A 107 6.18 -15.03 5.48
C ALA A 107 5.15 -13.92 5.71
N GLU A 108 4.46 -13.90 6.88
CA GLU A 108 3.49 -12.89 7.25
C GLU A 108 3.64 -12.50 8.73
N GLY A 109 3.57 -11.20 9.04
CA GLY A 109 3.71 -10.68 10.40
C GLY A 109 5.03 -9.99 10.70
N ASN A 110 5.75 -9.46 9.70
CA ASN A 110 7.01 -8.72 9.90
C ASN A 110 6.85 -7.58 10.91
N CYS A 111 5.77 -6.78 10.84
CA CYS A 111 5.49 -5.71 11.81
C CYS A 111 5.32 -6.26 13.23
N ARG A 112 4.59 -7.38 13.40
CA ARG A 112 4.39 -8.06 14.69
C ARG A 112 5.71 -8.56 15.26
N THR A 113 6.58 -9.09 14.41
CA THR A 113 7.92 -9.54 14.80
C THR A 113 8.79 -8.38 15.30
N VAL A 114 8.77 -7.23 14.59
CA VAL A 114 9.48 -6.02 15.04
C VAL A 114 8.95 -5.53 16.38
N VAL A 115 7.64 -5.51 16.57
CA VAL A 115 7.01 -5.14 17.85
C VAL A 115 7.49 -6.05 18.98
N TYR A 116 7.53 -7.37 18.79
CA TYR A 116 8.04 -8.30 19.79
C TYR A 116 9.52 -8.08 20.11
N ARG A 117 10.36 -7.84 19.09
CA ARG A 117 11.77 -7.49 19.29
C ARG A 117 11.95 -6.21 20.13
N LYS A 118 11.13 -5.18 19.86
CA LYS A 118 11.14 -3.91 20.63
C LYS A 118 10.61 -4.10 22.06
N LEU A 119 9.55 -4.92 22.25
CA LEU A 119 9.06 -5.27 23.59
C LEU A 119 10.08 -6.05 24.40
N ARG A 120 10.75 -7.05 23.81
CA ARG A 120 11.84 -7.79 24.46
C ARG A 120 12.99 -6.86 24.87
N ALA A 121 13.36 -5.91 24.00
CA ALA A 121 14.41 -4.94 24.33
C ALA A 121 13.99 -3.99 25.47
N THR A 122 12.71 -3.62 25.53
CA THR A 122 12.18 -2.75 26.60
C THR A 122 11.98 -3.50 27.91
N PHE A 123 11.58 -4.77 27.85
CA PHE A 123 11.26 -5.62 29.01
C PHE A 123 12.07 -6.94 28.98
N PRO A 124 13.40 -6.89 29.13
CA PRO A 124 14.28 -8.04 28.91
C PRO A 124 14.06 -9.19 29.88
N ASN A 125 13.51 -8.91 31.06
CA ASN A 125 13.24 -9.90 32.12
C ASN A 125 11.80 -10.50 32.04
N ASP A 126 10.93 -10.00 31.15
CA ASP A 126 9.60 -10.57 30.97
C ASP A 126 9.66 -11.74 29.96
N PRO A 127 9.45 -13.00 30.40
CA PRO A 127 9.55 -14.17 29.54
C PRO A 127 8.51 -14.19 28.42
N LEU A 128 7.45 -13.39 28.54
CA LEU A 128 6.40 -13.25 27.52
C LEU A 128 6.97 -12.82 26.17
N TRP A 129 8.00 -11.97 26.18
CA TRP A 129 8.57 -11.40 24.96
C TRP A 129 9.79 -12.17 24.45
N ALA A 130 10.14 -13.31 25.07
CA ALA A 130 11.26 -14.15 24.63
C ALA A 130 10.93 -14.98 23.38
N SER A 131 9.65 -15.31 23.17
CA SER A 131 9.16 -16.09 22.04
C SER A 131 7.92 -15.44 21.45
N ILE A 132 7.66 -15.72 20.16
CA ILE A 132 6.53 -15.18 19.42
C ILE A 132 5.61 -16.31 18.94
N PRO A 133 4.28 -16.19 19.13
CA PRO A 133 3.34 -17.17 18.62
C PRO A 133 3.35 -17.23 17.09
N ALA A 134 3.62 -18.39 16.52
CA ALA A 134 3.78 -18.59 15.08
C ALA A 134 3.00 -19.80 14.55
N ARG A 135 2.66 -19.77 13.28
CA ARG A 135 2.30 -20.90 12.41
C ARG A 135 3.46 -21.17 11.51
N VAL A 136 4.05 -22.36 11.62
CA VAL A 136 5.20 -22.75 10.79
C VAL A 136 4.71 -23.53 9.58
N LEU A 137 5.01 -23.00 8.40
CA LEU A 137 4.68 -23.63 7.12
C LEU A 137 5.51 -24.89 6.91
N PRO A 138 4.96 -25.94 6.24
CA PRO A 138 5.74 -27.08 5.82
C PRO A 138 6.91 -26.71 4.89
N ALA A 139 7.98 -27.48 4.93
CA ALA A 139 9.20 -27.20 4.15
C ALA A 139 9.00 -27.28 2.61
N ASN A 140 7.97 -27.98 2.16
CA ASN A 140 7.65 -28.17 0.74
C ASN A 140 6.79 -27.06 0.15
N ILE A 141 6.41 -26.03 0.94
CA ILE A 141 5.65 -24.89 0.42
C ILE A 141 6.51 -24.06 -0.54
N THR A 142 6.00 -23.88 -1.74
CA THR A 142 6.66 -23.12 -2.81
C THR A 142 6.52 -21.60 -2.61
N GLN A 143 7.43 -20.83 -3.23
CA GLN A 143 7.33 -19.35 -3.23
C GLN A 143 6.02 -18.87 -3.89
N LYS A 144 5.55 -19.56 -4.93
CA LYS A 144 4.26 -19.27 -5.57
C LYS A 144 3.11 -19.41 -4.58
N GLN A 145 3.08 -20.48 -3.78
CA GLN A 145 2.05 -20.69 -2.77
C GLN A 145 2.10 -19.61 -1.67
N ILE A 146 3.31 -19.22 -1.23
CA ILE A 146 3.46 -18.11 -0.26
C ILE A 146 2.93 -16.79 -0.85
N ALA A 147 3.24 -16.49 -2.10
CA ALA A 147 2.72 -15.29 -2.76
C ALA A 147 1.19 -15.30 -2.88
N ILE A 148 0.59 -16.45 -3.19
CA ILE A 148 -0.88 -16.62 -3.18
C ILE A 148 -1.46 -16.34 -1.79
N LEU A 149 -0.90 -16.94 -0.74
CA LEU A 149 -1.31 -16.72 0.65
C LEU A 149 -1.28 -15.24 1.05
N LEU A 150 -0.18 -14.55 0.73
CA LEU A 150 -0.03 -13.13 1.03
C LEU A 150 -1.08 -12.27 0.29
N GLY A 151 -1.39 -12.63 -0.95
CA GLY A 151 -2.45 -11.98 -1.72
C GLY A 151 -3.82 -12.12 -1.06
N GLU A 152 -4.20 -13.33 -0.64
CA GLU A 152 -5.46 -13.60 0.06
C GLU A 152 -5.55 -12.82 1.39
N LEU A 153 -4.46 -12.76 2.16
CA LEU A 153 -4.43 -12.09 3.47
C LEU A 153 -4.48 -10.55 3.38
N HIS A 154 -3.79 -9.96 2.41
CA HIS A 154 -3.57 -8.51 2.38
C HIS A 154 -4.34 -7.75 1.30
N VAL A 155 -4.80 -8.43 0.26
CA VAL A 155 -5.59 -7.78 -0.80
C VAL A 155 -7.09 -7.91 -0.54
N GLY A 156 -7.53 -9.05 -0.04
CA GLY A 156 -8.93 -9.32 0.35
C GLY A 156 -9.21 -9.21 1.86
N GLY A 157 -8.17 -9.11 2.70
CA GLY A 157 -8.24 -9.19 4.14
C GLY A 157 -8.37 -7.84 4.87
N LYS A 158 -8.38 -7.89 6.22
CA LYS A 158 -8.50 -6.71 7.09
C LYS A 158 -7.26 -5.80 7.10
N ASN A 159 -6.07 -6.36 6.89
CA ASN A 159 -4.79 -5.64 6.89
C ASN A 159 -4.35 -5.35 5.46
N GLN A 160 -4.99 -4.38 4.82
CA GLN A 160 -4.72 -4.06 3.42
C GLN A 160 -3.37 -3.34 3.24
N TRP A 161 -2.62 -3.76 2.22
CA TRP A 161 -1.46 -3.02 1.72
C TRP A 161 -1.88 -1.69 1.10
N ILE A 162 -0.98 -0.72 1.14
CA ILE A 162 -1.19 0.51 0.36
C ILE A 162 -1.25 0.19 -1.14
N PRO A 163 -1.93 1.03 -1.95
CA PRO A 163 -2.16 0.74 -3.37
C PRO A 163 -0.91 0.36 -4.16
N PHE A 164 0.24 0.97 -3.86
CA PHE A 164 1.52 0.65 -4.50
C PHE A 164 2.03 -0.76 -4.15
N GLU A 165 1.97 -1.15 -2.89
CA GLU A 165 2.37 -2.48 -2.42
C GLU A 165 1.47 -3.57 -3.02
N LYS A 166 0.15 -3.33 -3.02
CA LYS A 166 -0.83 -4.18 -3.68
C LYS A 166 -0.52 -4.39 -5.16
N ALA A 167 -0.24 -3.31 -5.89
CA ALA A 167 0.09 -3.38 -7.31
C ALA A 167 1.42 -4.11 -7.54
N GLY A 168 2.40 -3.91 -6.67
CA GLY A 168 3.67 -4.62 -6.70
C GLY A 168 3.49 -6.12 -6.54
N HIS A 169 2.64 -6.54 -5.63
CA HIS A 169 2.32 -7.95 -5.42
C HIS A 169 1.57 -8.56 -6.62
N ILE A 170 0.58 -7.84 -7.18
CA ILE A 170 -0.11 -8.25 -8.41
C ILE A 170 0.89 -8.43 -9.57
N HIS A 171 1.82 -7.48 -9.71
CA HIS A 171 2.87 -7.56 -10.73
C HIS A 171 3.80 -8.76 -10.50
N GLU A 172 4.12 -9.08 -9.25
CA GLU A 172 4.95 -10.26 -8.91
C GLU A 172 4.23 -11.57 -9.23
N LEU A 173 2.96 -11.72 -8.85
CA LEU A 173 2.15 -12.89 -9.19
C LEU A 173 2.12 -13.13 -10.71
N PHE A 174 2.01 -12.07 -11.49
CA PHE A 174 2.02 -12.13 -12.96
C PHE A 174 3.41 -12.44 -13.52
N SER A 175 4.43 -11.62 -13.16
CA SER A 175 5.73 -11.64 -13.83
C SER A 175 6.69 -12.75 -13.33
N LYS A 176 6.65 -13.06 -12.02
CA LYS A 176 7.55 -14.06 -11.43
C LYS A 176 6.89 -15.42 -11.24
N HIS A 177 5.62 -15.44 -10.88
CA HIS A 177 4.93 -16.69 -10.59
C HIS A 177 4.07 -17.22 -11.73
N GLY A 178 3.99 -16.48 -12.85
CA GLY A 178 3.35 -16.91 -14.10
C GLY A 178 1.85 -17.10 -14.02
N LEU A 179 1.17 -16.46 -13.05
CA LEU A 179 -0.29 -16.45 -13.00
C LEU A 179 -0.85 -15.57 -14.12
N THR A 180 -1.90 -16.02 -14.77
CA THR A 180 -2.66 -15.21 -15.72
C THR A 180 -3.43 -14.10 -15.00
N GLN A 181 -3.78 -13.04 -15.72
CA GLN A 181 -4.59 -11.96 -15.15
C GLN A 181 -5.95 -12.43 -14.65
N ASP A 182 -6.53 -13.47 -15.27
CA ASP A 182 -7.81 -14.07 -14.85
C ASP A 182 -7.66 -14.86 -13.54
N GLU A 183 -6.58 -15.62 -13.38
CA GLU A 183 -6.28 -16.33 -12.12
C GLU A 183 -6.07 -15.33 -10.98
N ILE A 184 -5.29 -14.25 -11.23
CA ILE A 184 -5.05 -13.20 -10.23
C ILE A 184 -6.37 -12.49 -9.88
N ALA A 185 -7.21 -12.20 -10.87
CA ALA A 185 -8.50 -11.56 -10.63
C ALA A 185 -9.42 -12.40 -9.76
N LYS A 186 -9.49 -13.70 -10.01
CA LYS A 186 -10.23 -14.66 -9.17
C LYS A 186 -9.67 -14.75 -7.75
N LEU A 187 -8.35 -14.92 -7.65
CA LEU A 187 -7.64 -15.03 -6.37
C LEU A 187 -7.87 -13.81 -5.47
N LEU A 188 -7.81 -12.61 -6.04
CA LEU A 188 -7.89 -11.35 -5.30
C LEU A 188 -9.29 -10.73 -5.28
N HIS A 189 -10.30 -11.47 -5.72
CA HIS A 189 -11.71 -11.02 -5.81
C HIS A 189 -11.85 -9.65 -6.48
N THR A 190 -11.19 -9.48 -7.63
CA THR A 190 -11.18 -8.22 -8.40
C THR A 190 -11.43 -8.48 -9.89
N SER A 191 -11.47 -7.42 -10.71
CA SER A 191 -11.65 -7.60 -12.15
C SER A 191 -10.31 -7.77 -12.87
N LYS A 192 -10.30 -8.53 -14.00
CA LYS A 192 -9.15 -8.63 -14.91
C LYS A 192 -8.65 -7.26 -15.36
N THR A 193 -9.56 -6.33 -15.62
CA THR A 193 -9.23 -4.95 -15.99
C THR A 193 -8.46 -4.25 -14.88
N ALA A 194 -8.87 -4.40 -13.63
CA ALA A 194 -8.16 -3.82 -12.48
C ALA A 194 -6.76 -4.44 -12.32
N VAL A 195 -6.63 -5.76 -12.50
CA VAL A 195 -5.33 -6.45 -12.50
C VAL A 195 -4.41 -5.88 -13.58
N ASN A 196 -4.91 -5.75 -14.81
CA ASN A 196 -4.16 -5.19 -15.94
C ASN A 196 -3.67 -3.76 -15.64
N HIS A 197 -4.54 -2.89 -15.14
CA HIS A 197 -4.17 -1.51 -14.79
C HIS A 197 -3.07 -1.47 -13.70
N ASN A 198 -3.16 -2.31 -12.68
CA ASN A 198 -2.15 -2.35 -11.61
C ASN A 198 -0.80 -2.85 -12.13
N ILE A 199 -0.77 -3.86 -13.00
CA ILE A 199 0.46 -4.38 -13.60
C ILE A 199 1.18 -3.26 -14.38
N HIS A 200 0.48 -2.58 -15.26
CA HIS A 200 1.08 -1.52 -16.09
C HIS A 200 1.47 -0.28 -15.27
N ALA A 201 0.61 0.15 -14.34
CA ALA A 201 0.89 1.29 -13.48
C ALA A 201 2.12 1.06 -12.59
N PHE A 202 2.24 -0.13 -12.02
CA PHE A 202 3.39 -0.50 -11.20
C PHE A 202 4.68 -0.58 -12.03
N GLY A 203 4.63 -1.25 -13.18
CA GLY A 203 5.78 -1.34 -14.09
C GLY A 203 6.27 0.03 -14.50
N ALA A 204 5.38 0.90 -14.99
CA ALA A 204 5.72 2.27 -15.41
C ALA A 204 6.34 3.09 -14.25
N MET A 205 5.77 3.01 -13.07
CA MET A 205 6.31 3.73 -11.91
C MET A 205 7.66 3.18 -11.47
N LYS A 206 7.81 1.87 -11.37
CA LYS A 206 9.02 1.20 -10.91
C LYS A 206 10.19 1.42 -11.86
N GLU A 207 9.95 1.32 -13.18
CA GLU A 207 10.98 1.35 -14.19
C GLU A 207 11.36 2.76 -14.65
N ARG A 208 10.41 3.72 -14.59
CA ARG A 208 10.61 5.05 -15.16
C ARG A 208 10.58 6.19 -14.14
N TYR A 209 9.73 6.09 -13.11
CA TYR A 209 9.55 7.18 -12.15
C TYR A 209 10.50 7.06 -10.96
N LEU A 210 10.49 5.93 -10.25
CA LEU A 210 11.26 5.76 -9.02
C LEU A 210 12.78 5.90 -9.21
N PRO A 211 13.39 5.44 -10.32
CA PRO A 211 14.82 5.69 -10.56
C PRO A 211 15.18 7.17 -10.73
N LYS A 212 14.23 7.97 -11.24
CA LYS A 212 14.45 9.40 -11.51
C LYS A 212 14.07 10.30 -10.35
N TYR A 213 13.02 9.94 -9.63
CA TYR A 213 12.44 10.69 -8.50
C TYR A 213 12.38 9.80 -7.23
N PRO A 214 13.53 9.35 -6.70
CA PRO A 214 13.58 8.56 -5.49
C PRO A 214 13.27 9.44 -4.26
N GLY A 215 12.82 8.85 -3.18
CA GLY A 215 12.70 9.54 -1.91
C GLY A 215 11.50 9.13 -1.06
N PRO A 216 11.44 9.62 0.18
CA PRO A 216 10.33 9.36 1.09
C PRO A 216 9.02 9.84 0.50
N GLY A 217 8.06 8.94 0.37
CA GLY A 217 6.73 9.26 -0.17
C GLY A 217 6.64 9.21 -1.70
N ALA A 218 7.70 8.88 -2.45
CA ALA A 218 7.63 8.70 -3.90
C ALA A 218 6.51 7.72 -4.31
N THR A 219 6.33 6.63 -3.56
CA THR A 219 5.28 5.62 -3.80
C THR A 219 3.86 6.17 -3.65
N ARG A 220 3.66 7.29 -2.95
CA ARG A 220 2.35 7.97 -2.85
C ARG A 220 1.86 8.52 -4.20
N LYS A 221 2.77 8.74 -5.14
CA LYS A 221 2.42 9.15 -6.52
C LYS A 221 1.85 8.01 -7.35
N PHE A 222 1.72 6.79 -6.80
CA PHE A 222 1.17 5.63 -7.54
C PHE A 222 -0.22 5.86 -8.11
N SER A 223 -1.07 6.62 -7.42
CA SER A 223 -2.41 6.96 -7.89
C SER A 223 -2.40 7.68 -9.25
N TYR A 224 -1.36 8.46 -9.57
CA TYR A 224 -1.21 9.14 -10.86
C TYR A 224 -1.04 8.12 -11.99
N PHE A 225 -0.18 7.13 -11.79
CA PHE A 225 0.06 6.05 -12.73
C PHE A 225 -1.16 5.15 -12.90
N LEU A 226 -1.88 4.88 -11.81
CA LEU A 226 -3.10 4.10 -11.86
C LEU A 226 -4.19 4.82 -12.67
N GLU A 227 -4.39 6.12 -12.48
CA GLU A 227 -5.34 6.93 -13.27
C GLU A 227 -4.92 7.04 -14.74
N LEU A 228 -3.63 7.11 -15.05
CA LEU A 228 -3.12 7.06 -16.44
C LEU A 228 -3.63 5.81 -17.17
N TYR A 229 -3.49 4.63 -16.53
CA TYR A 229 -3.88 3.36 -17.16
C TYR A 229 -5.37 3.05 -17.06
N LYS A 230 -6.12 3.70 -16.17
CA LYS A 230 -7.58 3.63 -16.12
C LYS A 230 -8.25 4.43 -17.22
N ASN A 231 -7.63 5.50 -17.71
CA ASN A 231 -8.18 6.38 -18.74
C ASN A 231 -7.85 5.82 -20.15
N PRO A 232 -8.86 5.39 -20.96
CA PRO A 232 -8.61 4.80 -22.27
C PRO A 232 -7.85 5.73 -23.24
N PRO A 233 -8.22 7.01 -23.44
CA PRO A 233 -7.46 7.94 -24.27
C PRO A 233 -5.98 8.08 -23.88
N LEU A 234 -5.68 8.12 -22.57
CA LEU A 234 -4.29 8.24 -22.09
C LEU A 234 -3.50 6.94 -22.31
N ARG A 235 -4.14 5.78 -22.16
CA ARG A 235 -3.51 4.49 -22.51
C ARG A 235 -3.15 4.43 -24.00
N ASP A 236 -4.04 4.91 -24.85
CA ASP A 236 -3.82 4.90 -26.30
C ASP A 236 -2.72 5.90 -26.67
N TRP A 237 -2.66 7.05 -26.00
CA TRP A 237 -1.55 7.98 -26.13
C TRP A 237 -0.20 7.33 -25.73
N VAL A 238 -0.12 6.67 -24.58
CA VAL A 238 1.10 5.96 -24.13
C VAL A 238 1.51 4.84 -25.10
N LYS A 239 0.54 4.20 -25.78
CA LYS A 239 0.83 3.14 -26.75
C LYS A 239 1.29 3.69 -28.09
N SER A 240 0.73 4.82 -28.52
CA SER A 240 0.99 5.40 -29.84
C SER A 240 2.21 6.28 -29.90
N ASP A 241 2.61 6.90 -28.77
CA ASP A 241 3.76 7.79 -28.66
C ASP A 241 4.82 7.21 -27.69
N PRO A 242 5.98 6.78 -28.19
CA PRO A 242 7.05 6.26 -27.33
C PRO A 242 7.58 7.27 -26.28
N ALA A 243 7.39 8.58 -26.50
CA ALA A 243 7.80 9.63 -25.56
C ALA A 243 6.76 9.92 -24.48
N ALA A 244 5.50 9.50 -24.69
CA ALA A 244 4.36 9.83 -23.84
C ALA A 244 4.58 9.50 -22.36
N LEU A 245 5.05 8.28 -22.06
CA LEU A 245 5.31 7.87 -20.67
C LEU A 245 6.46 8.70 -20.05
N GLY A 246 7.47 9.07 -20.84
CA GLY A 246 8.54 9.97 -20.39
C GLY A 246 8.00 11.34 -20.01
N HIS A 247 7.18 11.95 -20.85
CA HIS A 247 6.51 13.23 -20.56
C HIS A 247 5.64 13.15 -19.31
N PHE A 248 4.85 12.08 -19.18
CA PHE A 248 4.01 11.87 -17.99
C PHE A 248 4.85 11.78 -16.70
N VAL A 249 5.94 11.03 -16.72
CA VAL A 249 6.88 10.89 -15.58
C VAL A 249 7.45 12.27 -15.19
N GLU A 250 7.85 13.10 -16.16
CA GLU A 250 8.31 14.46 -15.91
C GLU A 250 7.23 15.34 -15.27
N TRP A 251 6.02 15.27 -15.79
CA TRP A 251 4.90 16.05 -15.28
C TRP A 251 4.52 15.68 -13.83
N VAL A 252 4.60 14.39 -13.49
CA VAL A 252 4.39 13.92 -12.12
C VAL A 252 5.53 14.37 -11.20
N GLY A 253 6.78 14.22 -11.66
CA GLY A 253 7.98 14.55 -10.88
C GLY A 253 8.16 16.05 -10.66
N SER A 254 7.78 16.89 -11.64
CA SER A 254 7.80 18.36 -11.55
C SER A 254 6.52 18.95 -10.94
N GLU A 255 5.62 18.12 -10.41
CA GLU A 255 4.35 18.49 -9.76
C GLU A 255 3.35 19.28 -10.63
N LYS A 256 3.52 19.24 -11.97
CA LYS A 256 2.64 19.93 -12.92
C LYS A 256 1.17 19.46 -12.86
N ILE A 257 0.94 18.20 -12.46
CA ILE A 257 -0.41 17.60 -12.41
C ILE A 257 -1.14 17.92 -11.09
N GLY A 258 -0.41 18.19 -10.00
CA GLY A 258 -0.97 18.50 -8.68
C GLY A 258 -1.52 17.28 -7.94
N LYS A 259 -2.64 16.71 -8.38
CA LYS A 259 -3.31 15.54 -7.74
C LYS A 259 -3.45 14.37 -8.71
N GLY A 260 -3.46 13.13 -8.20
CA GLY A 260 -3.72 11.94 -9.01
C GLY A 260 -5.04 11.99 -9.79
N ALA A 261 -6.12 12.49 -9.17
CA ALA A 261 -7.41 12.66 -9.82
C ALA A 261 -7.36 13.61 -11.05
N SER A 262 -6.45 14.60 -11.03
CA SER A 262 -6.28 15.55 -12.14
C SER A 262 -5.70 14.91 -13.41
N VAL A 263 -5.12 13.72 -13.31
CA VAL A 263 -4.69 12.93 -14.48
C VAL A 263 -5.83 12.69 -15.46
N ARG A 264 -7.06 12.57 -14.97
CA ARG A 264 -8.25 12.35 -15.81
C ARG A 264 -8.52 13.47 -16.82
N ALA A 265 -8.00 14.67 -16.58
CA ALA A 265 -8.16 15.80 -17.49
C ALA A 265 -7.03 15.92 -18.53
N LEU A 266 -5.97 15.09 -18.42
CA LEU A 266 -4.83 15.17 -19.33
C LEU A 266 -5.19 14.82 -20.78
N ASP A 267 -6.18 13.94 -20.99
CA ASP A 267 -6.68 13.63 -22.34
C ASP A 267 -7.19 14.88 -23.07
N LYS A 268 -7.94 15.73 -22.37
CA LYS A 268 -8.42 17.01 -22.91
C LYS A 268 -7.29 18.01 -23.10
N ILE A 269 -6.29 18.01 -22.24
CA ILE A 269 -5.11 18.89 -22.33
C ILE A 269 -4.27 18.48 -23.55
N ILE A 270 -3.97 17.20 -23.70
CA ILE A 270 -3.14 16.67 -24.80
C ILE A 270 -3.80 16.89 -26.17
N SER A 271 -5.13 16.75 -26.24
CA SER A 271 -5.90 16.98 -27.46
C SER A 271 -6.12 18.45 -27.82
N ASN A 272 -5.81 19.39 -26.91
CA ASN A 272 -5.95 20.84 -27.14
C ASN A 272 -4.57 21.54 -27.16
N PRO A 273 -4.02 21.94 -28.31
CA PRO A 273 -2.68 22.53 -28.41
C PRO A 273 -2.47 23.78 -27.54
N ALA A 274 -3.51 24.60 -27.36
CA ALA A 274 -3.42 25.80 -26.52
C ALA A 274 -3.35 25.43 -25.03
N ALA A 275 -4.15 24.45 -24.62
CA ALA A 275 -4.14 23.93 -23.25
C ALA A 275 -2.81 23.22 -22.94
N LEU A 276 -2.28 22.43 -23.86
CA LEU A 276 -1.00 21.74 -23.72
C LEU A 276 0.15 22.75 -23.56
N LYS A 277 0.19 23.79 -24.39
CA LYS A 277 1.20 24.85 -24.29
C LYS A 277 1.15 25.59 -22.95
N ALA A 278 -0.04 25.83 -22.43
CA ALA A 278 -0.22 26.44 -21.11
C ALA A 278 0.19 25.48 -19.98
N PHE A 279 -0.17 24.20 -20.11
CA PHE A 279 0.21 23.15 -19.18
C PHE A 279 1.74 22.99 -19.09
N ASP A 280 2.44 23.02 -20.22
CA ASP A 280 3.90 22.95 -20.22
C ASP A 280 4.57 24.10 -19.46
N LYS A 281 3.94 25.28 -19.45
CA LYS A 281 4.45 26.45 -18.72
C LYS A 281 4.11 26.46 -17.24
N GLY A 282 2.87 26.13 -16.87
CA GLY A 282 2.35 26.32 -15.51
C GLY A 282 1.47 25.18 -14.98
N GLY A 283 1.55 23.99 -15.58
CA GLY A 283 0.83 22.81 -15.13
C GLY A 283 -0.69 22.93 -15.26
N MET A 284 -1.41 22.13 -14.45
CA MET A 284 -2.87 22.09 -14.43
C MET A 284 -3.52 23.45 -14.21
N ALA A 285 -2.95 24.26 -13.32
CA ALA A 285 -3.50 25.57 -13.00
C ALA A 285 -3.54 26.49 -14.22
N ALA A 286 -2.55 26.42 -15.11
CA ALA A 286 -2.50 27.22 -16.33
C ALA A 286 -3.37 26.67 -17.48
N ALA A 287 -3.52 25.35 -17.57
CA ALA A 287 -4.31 24.70 -18.64
C ALA A 287 -5.82 24.75 -18.37
N GLN A 288 -6.22 24.64 -17.12
CA GLN A 288 -7.64 24.52 -16.73
C GLN A 288 -8.51 25.68 -17.21
N PRO A 289 -8.11 26.98 -17.14
CA PRO A 289 -8.91 28.07 -17.67
C PRO A 289 -9.17 27.98 -19.19
N ILE A 290 -8.21 27.44 -19.95
CA ILE A 290 -8.34 27.25 -21.40
C ILE A 290 -9.36 26.16 -21.69
N LEU A 291 -9.27 25.02 -21.01
CA LEU A 291 -10.24 23.95 -21.14
C LEU A 291 -11.66 24.38 -20.74
N MET A 292 -11.76 25.19 -19.70
CA MET A 292 -13.05 25.75 -19.26
C MET A 292 -13.67 26.67 -20.30
N ARG A 293 -12.86 27.53 -20.94
CA ARG A 293 -13.35 28.45 -21.97
C ARG A 293 -13.89 27.70 -23.19
N ASP A 294 -13.27 26.59 -23.54
CA ASP A 294 -13.58 25.80 -24.74
C ASP A 294 -14.64 24.70 -24.48
N SER A 295 -15.19 24.62 -23.25
CA SER A 295 -16.22 23.63 -22.86
C SER A 295 -17.61 24.26 -22.99
N PRO A 296 -18.47 23.78 -23.90
CA PRO A 296 -19.84 24.29 -24.08
C PRO A 296 -20.71 24.17 -22.83
N GLU A 297 -20.46 23.12 -22.02
CA GLU A 297 -21.17 22.87 -20.76
C GLU A 297 -20.96 24.01 -19.74
N LEU A 298 -19.85 24.73 -19.83
CA LEU A 298 -19.50 25.84 -18.95
C LEU A 298 -19.99 27.21 -19.46
N SER A 299 -20.82 27.24 -20.52
CA SER A 299 -21.57 28.45 -20.91
C SER A 299 -22.62 28.81 -19.86
N SER A 300 -23.10 27.83 -19.08
CA SER A 300 -24.04 28.05 -17.97
C SER A 300 -23.35 28.61 -16.72
N PRO A 301 -23.80 29.76 -16.16
CA PRO A 301 -23.28 30.26 -14.90
C PRO A 301 -23.40 29.28 -13.74
N LEU A 302 -24.48 28.48 -13.71
CA LEU A 302 -24.71 27.47 -12.69
C LEU A 302 -23.64 26.36 -12.76
N LEU A 303 -23.36 25.85 -13.96
CA LEU A 303 -22.37 24.78 -14.13
C LEU A 303 -20.94 25.27 -13.84
N LYS A 304 -20.63 26.54 -14.14
CA LYS A 304 -19.37 27.17 -13.72
C LYS A 304 -19.24 27.17 -12.20
N LEU A 305 -20.27 27.64 -11.50
CA LEU A 305 -20.30 27.71 -10.03
C LEU A 305 -20.16 26.29 -9.43
N MET A 306 -20.81 25.30 -9.99
CA MET A 306 -20.69 23.90 -9.54
C MET A 306 -19.27 23.38 -9.68
N VAL A 307 -18.57 23.66 -10.78
CA VAL A 307 -17.16 23.28 -10.97
C VAL A 307 -16.24 24.00 -9.97
N GLU A 308 -16.43 25.30 -9.74
CA GLU A 308 -15.66 26.07 -8.75
C GLU A 308 -15.89 25.55 -7.34
N MET A 309 -17.13 25.22 -7.00
CA MET A 309 -17.50 24.65 -5.70
C MET A 309 -16.91 23.26 -5.49
N THR A 310 -16.98 22.37 -6.49
CA THR A 310 -16.35 21.04 -6.45
C THR A 310 -14.86 21.19 -6.17
N ARG A 311 -14.19 22.10 -6.86
CA ARG A 311 -12.77 22.40 -6.63
C ARG A 311 -12.50 22.90 -5.22
N ALA A 312 -13.29 23.86 -4.73
CA ALA A 312 -13.14 24.41 -3.38
C ALA A 312 -13.33 23.33 -2.30
N ILE A 313 -14.26 22.40 -2.50
CA ILE A 313 -14.49 21.26 -1.59
C ILE A 313 -13.31 20.30 -1.62
N GLU A 314 -12.79 19.96 -2.82
CA GLU A 314 -11.62 19.06 -2.95
C GLU A 314 -10.33 19.68 -2.36
N GLU A 315 -10.20 20.99 -2.39
CA GLU A 315 -9.07 21.77 -1.86
C GLU A 315 -9.29 22.25 -0.43
N ALA A 316 -10.39 21.81 0.23
CA ALA A 316 -10.73 22.26 1.58
C ALA A 316 -9.59 22.04 2.56
N ARG A 317 -9.27 23.08 3.34
CA ARG A 317 -8.21 23.06 4.35
C ARG A 317 -8.65 22.23 5.55
N LEU A 318 -7.69 21.63 6.24
CA LEU A 318 -7.97 20.90 7.48
C LEU A 318 -8.73 21.74 8.51
N ASP A 319 -8.46 23.04 8.56
CA ASP A 319 -9.15 23.99 9.44
C ASP A 319 -10.64 24.16 9.10
N ASP A 320 -10.99 24.17 7.81
CA ASP A 320 -12.39 24.25 7.36
C ASP A 320 -13.14 22.95 7.69
N ILE A 321 -12.50 21.82 7.50
CA ILE A 321 -13.04 20.51 7.88
C ILE A 321 -13.22 20.42 9.41
N ALA A 322 -12.24 20.88 10.18
CA ALA A 322 -12.32 20.93 11.64
C ALA A 322 -13.45 21.85 12.12
N ARG A 323 -13.64 23.01 11.48
CA ARG A 323 -14.72 23.96 11.78
C ARG A 323 -16.09 23.31 11.59
N VAL A 324 -16.32 22.60 10.46
CA VAL A 324 -17.59 21.89 10.21
C VAL A 324 -17.80 20.75 11.22
N ARG A 325 -16.72 20.02 11.57
CA ARG A 325 -16.80 18.91 12.55
C ARG A 325 -17.11 19.39 13.97
N SER A 326 -16.52 20.50 14.39
CA SER A 326 -16.66 21.05 15.75
C SER A 326 -17.85 21.99 15.93
N ASP A 327 -18.60 22.27 14.86
CA ASP A 327 -19.73 23.21 14.89
C ASP A 327 -20.89 22.66 15.72
N LYS A 328 -20.93 23.08 16.99
CA LYS A 328 -22.00 22.76 17.93
C LYS A 328 -23.27 23.59 17.72
N ALA A 329 -23.14 24.76 17.13
CA ALA A 329 -24.26 25.66 16.82
C ALA A 329 -25.04 25.23 15.56
N GLY A 330 -24.45 24.35 14.75
CA GLY A 330 -25.13 23.76 13.60
C GLY A 330 -25.09 24.58 12.31
N GLY A 331 -24.61 25.82 12.31
CA GLY A 331 -24.63 26.71 11.15
C GLY A 331 -23.79 26.21 9.97
N ALA A 332 -22.55 25.82 10.21
CA ALA A 332 -21.68 25.28 9.17
C ALA A 332 -22.14 23.91 8.67
N ARG A 333 -22.67 23.06 9.56
CA ARG A 333 -23.27 21.76 9.19
C ARG A 333 -24.53 21.95 8.37
N ALA A 334 -25.40 22.90 8.71
CA ALA A 334 -26.61 23.20 7.95
C ALA A 334 -26.28 23.58 6.52
N ILE A 335 -25.29 24.48 6.30
CA ILE A 335 -24.85 24.87 4.95
C ILE A 335 -24.42 23.64 4.12
N VAL A 336 -23.65 22.72 4.71
CA VAL A 336 -23.22 21.51 4.01
C VAL A 336 -24.42 20.58 3.70
N GLN A 337 -25.36 20.49 4.61
CA GLN A 337 -26.56 19.67 4.47
C GLN A 337 -27.52 20.22 3.40
N ASP A 338 -27.73 21.55 3.41
CA ASP A 338 -28.56 22.23 2.41
C ASP A 338 -27.97 22.11 1.00
N LEU A 339 -26.63 22.27 0.90
CA LEU A 339 -25.94 22.06 -0.36
C LEU A 339 -26.11 20.64 -0.89
N LYS A 340 -25.92 19.64 0.00
CA LYS A 340 -26.12 18.24 -0.36
C LYS A 340 -27.54 17.98 -0.87
N SER A 341 -28.56 18.41 -0.14
CA SER A 341 -29.95 18.27 -0.52
C SER A 341 -30.29 18.97 -1.84
N SER A 342 -29.70 20.15 -2.10
CA SER A 342 -29.90 20.89 -3.34
C SER A 342 -29.27 20.20 -4.52
N LEU A 343 -28.08 19.58 -4.36
CA LEU A 343 -27.42 18.81 -5.39
C LEU A 343 -28.17 17.51 -5.71
N GLU A 344 -28.70 16.82 -4.70
CA GLU A 344 -29.51 15.61 -4.87
C GLU A 344 -30.78 15.92 -5.69
N LYS A 345 -31.50 16.96 -5.32
CA LYS A 345 -32.69 17.43 -6.09
C LYS A 345 -32.34 17.80 -7.53
N PHE A 346 -31.21 18.50 -7.73
CA PHE A 346 -30.78 18.87 -9.07
C PHE A 346 -30.41 17.62 -9.91
N ALA A 347 -29.74 16.63 -9.32
CA ALA A 347 -29.43 15.36 -9.98
C ALA A 347 -30.70 14.58 -10.38
N GLU A 348 -31.73 14.56 -9.52
CA GLU A 348 -33.04 13.97 -9.85
C GLU A 348 -33.72 14.66 -11.04
N LEU A 349 -33.68 16.01 -11.05
CA LEU A 349 -34.24 16.80 -12.19
C LEU A 349 -33.48 16.55 -13.51
N CYS A 350 -32.19 16.19 -13.43
CA CYS A 350 -31.35 15.83 -14.58
C CYS A 350 -31.51 14.36 -15.02
N GLY A 351 -32.44 13.60 -14.45
CA GLY A 351 -32.72 12.22 -14.85
C GLY A 351 -32.01 11.16 -13.99
N GLY A 352 -31.60 11.50 -12.76
CA GLY A 352 -31.01 10.56 -11.82
C GLY A 352 -29.56 10.20 -12.16
N LEU A 353 -28.72 11.21 -12.29
CA LEU A 353 -27.26 11.08 -12.51
C LEU A 353 -26.54 10.38 -11.35
#